data_b919dba4270359668480bb4433a45695
#
_entry.id   b919dba4270359668480bb4433a45695
#
_cell.length_a   1.000
_cell.length_b   1.000
_cell.length_c   1.000
_cell.angle_alpha   90.00
_cell.angle_beta   90.00
_cell.angle_gamma   90.00
#
_symmetry.space_group_name_H-M   'P 1'
#
loop_
_entity.id
_entity.type
_entity.pdbx_description
1 polymer ?
#
loop_
_entity_poly.entity_id
_entity_poly.type
_entity_poly.pdbx_seq_one_letter_code
_entity_poly.pdbx_strand_id
1 'polypeptide(L)'
;CRKVRTLLGKNVKTRSCTLIDQVMIDLAPDIFSQCINSHVDLSEVNHLVFTHSHSDHLNTTEICFRLREMASVIQKKDKKVMEIYGNDAVRDGIMEIIAKDPHVDLTRMRFHRIQKFEPFRIGHLKFTPLKAYHKLDEEALIFVIEDGRSTLLYANDTGALPEETLDFIEQQNIKFDV
;
A
#
# COMPACT_ATOMS: atom_id res chain seq x y z
N CYS A 1 -5.32 -1.68 -25.69
CA CYS A 1 -4.58 -2.03 -26.90
C CYS A 1 -4.99 -3.40 -27.41
N ARG A 2 -5.25 -3.58 -28.75
CA ARG A 2 -5.68 -4.88 -29.32
C ARG A 2 -4.63 -5.98 -29.09
N LYS A 3 -3.34 -5.70 -29.23
CA LYS A 3 -2.25 -6.66 -28.98
C LYS A 3 -2.27 -7.24 -27.55
N VAL A 4 -2.56 -6.42 -26.54
CA VAL A 4 -2.62 -6.87 -25.15
C VAL A 4 -3.68 -7.94 -24.95
N ARG A 5 -4.87 -7.76 -25.56
CA ARG A 5 -5.97 -8.74 -25.48
C ARG A 5 -5.62 -10.09 -26.13
N THR A 6 -4.72 -10.09 -27.10
CA THR A 6 -4.29 -11.32 -27.79
C THR A 6 -3.13 -11.99 -27.07
N LEU A 7 -2.17 -11.22 -26.53
CA LEU A 7 -0.95 -11.76 -25.92
C LEU A 7 -1.14 -12.16 -24.46
N LEU A 8 -2.08 -11.53 -23.74
CA LEU A 8 -2.37 -11.82 -22.33
C LEU A 8 -1.12 -11.82 -21.41
N GLY A 9 -1.23 -12.43 -20.24
CA GLY A 9 -0.13 -12.58 -19.28
C GLY A 9 0.50 -11.24 -18.91
N LYS A 10 1.84 -11.16 -18.87
CA LYS A 10 2.59 -9.95 -18.49
C LYS A 10 2.33 -8.71 -19.33
N ASN A 11 1.63 -8.84 -20.45
CA ASN A 11 1.25 -7.70 -21.28
C ASN A 11 -0.03 -7.00 -20.77
N VAL A 12 -0.81 -7.66 -19.94
CA VAL A 12 -1.98 -7.05 -19.28
C VAL A 12 -1.45 -6.17 -18.15
N LYS A 13 -1.68 -4.86 -18.28
CA LYS A 13 -1.31 -3.90 -17.23
C LYS A 13 -2.51 -3.70 -16.32
N THR A 14 -2.25 -3.70 -15.04
CA THR A 14 -3.19 -3.39 -13.96
C THR A 14 -2.77 -2.09 -13.30
N ARG A 15 -3.58 -1.58 -12.39
CA ARG A 15 -3.24 -0.45 -11.52
C ARG A 15 -2.09 -0.83 -10.59
N SER A 16 -1.54 0.17 -9.93
CA SER A 16 -0.39 -0.03 -9.06
C SER A 16 -0.75 -0.86 -7.83
N CYS A 17 0.05 -1.87 -7.58
CA CYS A 17 0.07 -2.65 -6.35
C CYS A 17 1.38 -3.43 -6.32
N THR A 18 2.10 -3.38 -5.23
CA THR A 18 3.39 -4.06 -5.11
C THR A 18 3.42 -4.88 -3.82
N LEU A 19 3.88 -6.13 -3.92
CA LEU A 19 4.08 -7.01 -2.78
C LEU A 19 5.57 -7.22 -2.55
N ILE A 20 6.03 -6.92 -1.33
CA ILE A 20 7.38 -7.23 -0.85
C ILE A 20 7.21 -8.07 0.41
N ASP A 21 7.58 -9.35 0.33
CA ASP A 21 7.29 -10.36 1.37
C ASP A 21 5.79 -10.41 1.73
N GLN A 22 5.41 -9.97 2.93
CA GLN A 22 4.02 -9.91 3.41
C GLN A 22 3.48 -8.48 3.50
N VAL A 23 4.22 -7.52 2.93
CA VAL A 23 3.83 -6.10 2.91
C VAL A 23 3.34 -5.73 1.52
N MET A 24 2.10 -5.33 1.43
CA MET A 24 1.50 -4.85 0.19
C MET A 24 1.49 -3.32 0.20
N ILE A 25 2.07 -2.72 -0.85
CA ILE A 25 2.03 -1.28 -1.07
C ILE A 25 0.93 -1.00 -2.07
N ASP A 26 -0.05 -0.23 -1.62
CA ASP A 26 -1.34 0.06 -2.26
C ASP A 26 -2.22 -1.19 -2.46
N LEU A 27 -3.51 -0.99 -2.50
CA LEU A 27 -4.51 -2.03 -2.70
C LEU A 27 -5.46 -1.59 -3.81
N ALA A 28 -5.07 -1.87 -5.05
CA ALA A 28 -5.81 -1.45 -6.23
C ALA A 28 -7.13 -2.23 -6.42
N PRO A 29 -8.13 -1.68 -7.13
CA PRO A 29 -9.34 -2.42 -7.50
C PRO A 29 -9.10 -3.67 -8.33
N ASP A 30 -7.94 -3.78 -8.98
CA ASP A 30 -7.54 -4.95 -9.78
C ASP A 30 -6.98 -6.11 -8.93
N ILE A 31 -6.94 -5.96 -7.60
CA ILE A 31 -6.23 -6.87 -6.68
C ILE A 31 -6.58 -8.35 -6.89
N PHE A 32 -7.85 -8.65 -7.15
CA PHE A 32 -8.26 -10.03 -7.39
C PHE A 32 -7.59 -10.63 -8.62
N SER A 33 -7.56 -9.89 -9.74
CA SER A 33 -6.89 -10.30 -10.96
C SER A 33 -5.37 -10.37 -10.79
N GLN A 34 -4.80 -9.44 -10.02
CA GLN A 34 -3.37 -9.42 -9.72
C GLN A 34 -2.97 -10.65 -8.92
N CYS A 35 -3.72 -11.01 -7.89
CA CYS A 35 -3.46 -12.20 -7.08
C CYS A 35 -3.56 -13.50 -7.88
N ILE A 36 -4.57 -13.65 -8.73
CA ILE A 36 -4.69 -14.84 -9.62
C ILE A 36 -3.49 -14.93 -10.55
N ASN A 37 -3.13 -13.84 -11.21
CA ASN A 37 -2.05 -13.82 -12.21
C ASN A 37 -0.66 -14.01 -11.59
N SER A 38 -0.48 -13.60 -10.33
CA SER A 38 0.81 -13.65 -9.61
C SER A 38 0.87 -14.78 -8.59
N HIS A 39 -0.19 -15.62 -8.48
CA HIS A 39 -0.30 -16.71 -7.50
C HIS A 39 -0.11 -16.23 -6.05
N VAL A 40 -0.64 -15.05 -5.72
CA VAL A 40 -0.56 -14.47 -4.38
C VAL A 40 -1.80 -14.85 -3.58
N ASP A 41 -1.59 -15.39 -2.37
CA ASP A 41 -2.65 -15.59 -1.39
C ASP A 41 -2.77 -14.34 -0.50
N LEU A 42 -3.85 -13.58 -0.68
CA LEU A 42 -4.10 -12.39 0.13
C LEU A 42 -4.29 -12.67 1.63
N SER A 43 -4.62 -13.90 2.02
CA SER A 43 -4.76 -14.27 3.43
C SER A 43 -3.42 -14.19 4.20
N GLU A 44 -2.30 -14.28 3.48
CA GLU A 44 -0.96 -14.15 4.05
C GLU A 44 -0.48 -12.70 4.15
N VAL A 45 -1.16 -11.76 3.47
CA VAL A 45 -0.83 -10.33 3.50
C VAL A 45 -1.51 -9.67 4.69
N ASN A 46 -0.74 -9.24 5.68
CA ASN A 46 -1.26 -8.62 6.91
C ASN A 46 -0.84 -7.16 7.07
N HIS A 47 0.06 -6.67 6.25
CA HIS A 47 0.54 -5.28 6.27
C HIS A 47 0.18 -4.60 4.95
N LEU A 48 -0.58 -3.50 5.04
CA LEU A 48 -0.93 -2.64 3.91
C LEU A 48 -0.31 -1.27 4.13
N VAL A 49 0.51 -0.81 3.18
CA VAL A 49 1.13 0.52 3.20
C VAL A 49 0.56 1.32 2.04
N PHE A 50 0.01 2.49 2.30
CA PHE A 50 -0.62 3.32 1.28
C PHE A 50 0.21 4.55 0.95
N THR A 51 0.35 4.82 -0.34
CA THR A 51 0.99 6.02 -0.86
C THR A 51 0.09 7.25 -0.72
N HIS A 52 -1.18 7.10 -1.05
CA HIS A 52 -2.19 8.17 -1.01
C HIS A 52 -3.62 7.61 -1.14
N SER A 53 -4.62 8.48 -1.09
CA SER A 53 -6.03 8.09 -0.99
C SER A 53 -6.79 8.03 -2.32
N HIS A 54 -6.14 8.07 -3.50
CA HIS A 54 -6.86 7.85 -4.76
C HIS A 54 -7.46 6.44 -4.83
N SER A 55 -8.63 6.31 -5.44
CA SER A 55 -9.40 5.06 -5.48
C SER A 55 -8.75 3.94 -6.30
N ASP A 56 -7.77 4.24 -7.12
CA ASP A 56 -6.96 3.26 -7.83
C ASP A 56 -5.78 2.72 -7.02
N HIS A 57 -5.50 3.33 -5.86
CA HIS A 57 -4.53 2.88 -4.87
C HIS A 57 -5.20 2.39 -3.58
N LEU A 58 -6.27 3.06 -3.14
CA LEU A 58 -6.98 2.74 -1.90
C LEU A 58 -8.35 2.10 -2.20
N ASN A 59 -8.40 0.78 -2.29
CA ASN A 59 -9.64 0.03 -2.40
C ASN A 59 -10.24 -0.27 -1.03
N THR A 60 -10.99 0.69 -0.49
CA THR A 60 -11.63 0.58 0.82
C THR A 60 -12.66 -0.56 0.90
N THR A 61 -13.28 -0.93 -0.21
CA THR A 61 -14.24 -2.04 -0.27
C THR A 61 -13.58 -3.37 0.05
N GLU A 62 -12.38 -3.65 -0.51
CA GLU A 62 -11.64 -4.88 -0.20
C GLU A 62 -11.14 -4.89 1.25
N ILE A 63 -10.77 -3.75 1.81
CA ILE A 63 -10.44 -3.64 3.23
C ILE A 63 -11.64 -4.05 4.08
N CYS A 64 -12.84 -3.51 3.81
CA CYS A 64 -14.05 -3.86 4.52
C CYS A 64 -14.38 -5.35 4.39
N PHE A 65 -14.29 -5.94 3.19
CA PHE A 65 -14.53 -7.38 3.01
C PHE A 65 -13.60 -8.24 3.86
N ARG A 66 -12.33 -7.88 3.97
CA ARG A 66 -11.36 -8.60 4.80
C ARG A 66 -11.64 -8.48 6.30
N LEU A 67 -12.30 -7.42 6.73
CA LEU A 67 -12.65 -7.17 8.13
C LEU A 67 -13.98 -7.82 8.54
N ARG A 68 -14.82 -8.26 7.59
CA ARG A 68 -16.07 -8.95 7.87
C ARG A 68 -15.81 -10.41 8.26
N GLU A 69 -16.53 -10.91 9.25
CA GLU A 69 -16.44 -12.33 9.66
C GLU A 69 -16.78 -13.31 8.53
N MET A 70 -17.77 -12.96 7.70
CA MET A 70 -18.30 -13.86 6.66
C MET A 70 -17.38 -13.99 5.43
N ALA A 71 -16.59 -12.97 5.15
CA ALA A 71 -15.70 -12.96 3.98
C ALA A 71 -14.28 -13.42 4.31
N SER A 72 -13.94 -13.52 5.60
CA SER A 72 -12.60 -13.96 5.98
C SER A 72 -12.48 -15.48 5.90
N VAL A 73 -11.69 -15.93 4.95
CA VAL A 73 -11.24 -17.33 4.83
C VAL A 73 -10.35 -17.74 6.03
N ILE A 74 -9.95 -16.77 6.83
CA ILE A 74 -9.13 -16.97 8.03
C ILE A 74 -9.98 -17.67 9.09
N GLN A 75 -9.64 -18.91 9.39
CA GLN A 75 -10.26 -19.67 10.46
C GLN A 75 -10.23 -18.89 11.78
N LYS A 76 -11.30 -18.98 12.57
CA LYS A 76 -11.47 -18.24 13.84
C LYS A 76 -10.29 -18.34 14.82
N LYS A 77 -9.37 -19.29 14.63
CA LYS A 77 -8.20 -19.52 15.48
C LYS A 77 -7.05 -18.52 15.23
N ASP A 78 -6.91 -18.00 14.01
CA ASP A 78 -5.82 -17.10 13.62
C ASP A 78 -6.38 -15.73 13.23
N LYS A 79 -6.94 -14.99 14.20
CA LYS A 79 -7.35 -13.60 14.01
C LYS A 79 -6.11 -12.71 13.78
N LYS A 80 -5.51 -12.82 12.62
CA LYS A 80 -4.44 -11.89 12.23
C LYS A 80 -5.03 -10.49 12.12
N VAL A 81 -4.46 -9.56 12.85
CA VAL A 81 -4.81 -8.13 12.75
C VAL A 81 -4.21 -7.60 11.45
N MET A 82 -5.01 -6.87 10.68
CA MET A 82 -4.54 -6.15 9.50
C MET A 82 -3.90 -4.84 9.97
N GLU A 83 -2.62 -4.70 9.75
CA GLU A 83 -1.83 -3.51 10.06
C GLU A 83 -1.84 -2.59 8.84
N ILE A 84 -2.43 -1.42 8.95
CA ILE A 84 -2.58 -0.45 7.85
C ILE A 84 -1.75 0.79 8.15
N TYR A 85 -0.91 1.19 7.21
CA TYR A 85 -0.04 2.35 7.28
C TYR A 85 -0.44 3.36 6.22
N GLY A 86 -0.71 4.60 6.61
CA GLY A 86 -1.12 5.65 5.68
C GLY A 86 -1.15 7.04 6.32
N ASN A 87 -1.37 8.06 5.49
CA ASN A 87 -1.60 9.42 5.94
C ASN A 87 -3.03 9.60 6.48
N ASP A 88 -3.38 10.81 6.93
CA ASP A 88 -4.71 11.09 7.48
C ASP A 88 -5.83 10.90 6.45
N ALA A 89 -5.61 11.26 5.17
CA ALA A 89 -6.63 11.09 4.12
C ALA A 89 -6.93 9.61 3.84
N VAL A 90 -5.93 8.75 3.87
CA VAL A 90 -6.10 7.28 3.78
C VAL A 90 -6.94 6.77 4.95
N ARG A 91 -6.62 7.20 6.19
CA ARG A 91 -7.40 6.84 7.38
C ARG A 91 -8.86 7.24 7.23
N ASP A 92 -9.09 8.51 6.86
CA ASP A 92 -10.43 9.08 6.79
C ASP A 92 -11.26 8.40 5.69
N GLY A 93 -10.67 8.08 4.54
CA GLY A 93 -11.31 7.31 3.49
C GLY A 93 -11.70 5.89 3.92
N ILE A 94 -10.87 5.21 4.69
CA ILE A 94 -11.18 3.90 5.27
C ILE A 94 -12.32 4.03 6.30
N MET A 95 -12.21 4.97 7.21
CA MET A 95 -13.18 5.14 8.30
C MET A 95 -14.56 5.57 7.79
N GLU A 96 -14.63 6.37 6.73
CA GLU A 96 -15.88 6.77 6.09
C GLU A 96 -16.68 5.56 5.59
N ILE A 97 -16.03 4.58 4.98
CA ILE A 97 -16.69 3.38 4.47
C ILE A 97 -17.04 2.42 5.61
N ILE A 98 -16.13 2.24 6.56
CA ILE A 98 -16.36 1.38 7.75
C ILE A 98 -17.57 1.87 8.55
N ALA A 99 -17.73 3.19 8.72
CA ALA A 99 -18.86 3.75 9.46
C ALA A 99 -20.24 3.41 8.83
N LYS A 100 -20.25 3.04 7.56
CA LYS A 100 -21.48 2.65 6.83
C LYS A 100 -21.73 1.15 6.84
N ASP A 101 -20.81 0.35 7.41
CA ASP A 101 -20.87 -1.11 7.37
C ASP A 101 -20.87 -1.71 8.79
N PRO A 102 -22.05 -2.10 9.30
CA PRO A 102 -22.19 -2.64 10.66
C PRO A 102 -21.59 -4.04 10.84
N HIS A 103 -21.13 -4.69 9.77
CA HIS A 103 -20.56 -6.04 9.80
C HIS A 103 -19.04 -6.06 9.89
N VAL A 104 -18.40 -4.89 9.92
CA VAL A 104 -16.94 -4.78 10.05
C VAL A 104 -16.51 -4.95 11.50
N ASP A 105 -15.58 -5.87 11.74
CA ASP A 105 -14.94 -6.08 13.05
C ASP A 105 -13.65 -5.23 13.13
N LEU A 106 -13.76 -4.07 13.76
CA LEU A 106 -12.64 -3.14 13.96
C LEU A 106 -11.50 -3.71 14.81
N THR A 107 -11.75 -4.73 15.62
CA THR A 107 -10.68 -5.37 16.41
C THR A 107 -9.66 -6.11 15.53
N ARG A 108 -9.98 -6.30 14.27
CA ARG A 108 -9.14 -6.96 13.26
C ARG A 108 -8.29 -5.99 12.45
N MET A 109 -8.33 -4.71 12.76
CA MET A 109 -7.56 -3.68 12.08
C MET A 109 -6.82 -2.79 13.09
N ARG A 110 -5.59 -2.43 12.75
CA ARG A 110 -4.84 -1.37 13.43
C ARG A 110 -4.33 -0.39 12.39
N PHE A 111 -4.60 0.89 12.60
CA PHE A 111 -4.10 1.95 11.74
C PHE A 111 -2.85 2.60 12.35
N HIS A 112 -1.81 2.75 11.54
CA HIS A 112 -0.58 3.44 11.85
C HIS A 112 -0.50 4.68 10.96
N ARG A 113 -0.58 5.84 11.57
CA ARG A 113 -0.33 7.10 10.88
C ARG A 113 1.13 7.20 10.53
N ILE A 114 1.43 7.45 9.26
CA ILE A 114 2.79 7.71 8.78
C ILE A 114 2.89 9.13 8.24
N GLN A 115 4.08 9.73 8.37
CA GLN A 115 4.39 11.08 7.93
C GLN A 115 5.69 11.08 7.14
N LYS A 116 5.83 12.05 6.23
CA LYS A 116 7.08 12.19 5.47
C LYS A 116 8.27 12.34 6.41
N PHE A 117 9.39 11.74 6.03
CA PHE A 117 10.69 11.78 6.71
C PHE A 117 10.73 11.09 8.08
N GLU A 118 9.66 10.42 8.49
CA GLU A 118 9.62 9.62 9.72
C GLU A 118 9.71 8.12 9.39
N PRO A 119 10.90 7.49 9.54
CA PRO A 119 11.05 6.08 9.20
C PRO A 119 10.27 5.17 10.14
N PHE A 120 9.74 4.07 9.60
CA PHE A 120 9.14 2.98 10.37
C PHE A 120 9.62 1.62 9.87
N ARG A 121 9.32 0.55 10.63
CA ARG A 121 9.73 -0.81 10.27
C ARG A 121 8.54 -1.76 10.24
N ILE A 122 8.59 -2.68 9.28
CA ILE A 122 7.72 -3.85 9.19
C ILE A 122 8.63 -5.06 9.03
N GLY A 123 8.77 -5.86 10.09
CA GLY A 123 9.77 -6.93 10.11
C GLY A 123 11.19 -6.40 9.90
N HIS A 124 11.89 -6.94 8.91
CA HIS A 124 13.25 -6.50 8.55
C HIS A 124 13.27 -5.29 7.60
N LEU A 125 12.15 -5.00 6.95
CA LEU A 125 12.03 -3.87 6.03
C LEU A 125 11.94 -2.54 6.79
N LYS A 126 12.73 -1.56 6.36
CA LYS A 126 12.64 -0.18 6.81
C LYS A 126 12.03 0.65 5.70
N PHE A 127 10.96 1.36 6.01
CA PHE A 127 10.28 2.31 5.13
C PHE A 127 10.62 3.73 5.59
N THR A 128 11.07 4.56 4.67
CA THR A 128 11.20 6.01 4.89
C THR A 128 10.26 6.73 3.93
N PRO A 129 9.13 7.26 4.42
CA PRO A 129 8.20 8.01 3.59
C PRO A 129 8.84 9.32 3.14
N LEU A 130 8.71 9.65 1.86
CA LEU A 130 9.12 10.91 1.27
C LEU A 130 7.88 11.56 0.65
N LYS A 131 7.88 12.89 0.53
CA LYS A 131 6.79 13.60 -0.12
C LYS A 131 6.81 13.39 -1.63
N ALA A 132 5.65 13.07 -2.20
CA ALA A 132 5.40 13.03 -3.63
C ALA A 132 4.84 14.37 -4.14
N TYR A 133 5.07 14.69 -5.40
CA TYR A 133 4.36 15.76 -6.11
C TYR A 133 3.13 15.17 -6.80
N HIS A 134 2.11 14.87 -6.01
CA HIS A 134 0.87 14.24 -6.46
C HIS A 134 -0.24 14.59 -5.46
N LYS A 135 -1.52 14.60 -5.90
CA LYS A 135 -2.71 14.82 -5.07
C LYS A 135 -2.51 15.93 -4.02
N LEU A 136 -2.54 17.20 -4.48
CA LEU A 136 -2.14 18.38 -3.71
C LEU A 136 -3.02 18.71 -2.50
N ASP A 137 -4.17 18.07 -2.35
CA ASP A 137 -5.10 18.18 -1.23
C ASP A 137 -4.77 17.22 -0.05
N GLU A 138 -3.73 16.39 -0.20
CA GLU A 138 -3.18 15.55 0.87
C GLU A 138 -1.65 15.45 0.78
N GLU A 139 -1.03 14.87 1.80
CA GLU A 139 0.39 14.52 1.76
C GLU A 139 0.57 13.15 1.10
N ALA A 140 0.62 13.13 -0.24
CA ALA A 140 0.93 11.90 -0.98
C ALA A 140 2.39 11.51 -0.75
N LEU A 141 2.64 10.21 -0.63
CA LEU A 141 3.93 9.63 -0.22
C LEU A 141 4.52 8.72 -1.30
N ILE A 142 5.82 8.73 -1.39
CA ILE A 142 6.67 7.72 -2.00
C ILE A 142 7.58 7.15 -0.91
N PHE A 143 8.25 6.02 -1.16
CA PHE A 143 8.99 5.34 -0.10
C PHE A 143 10.41 5.00 -0.53
N VAL A 144 11.36 5.26 0.36
CA VAL A 144 12.63 4.53 0.36
C VAL A 144 12.42 3.27 1.19
N ILE A 145 12.74 2.11 0.61
CA ILE A 145 12.58 0.80 1.24
C ILE A 145 13.93 0.12 1.30
N GLU A 146 14.34 -0.25 2.52
CA GLU A 146 15.63 -0.87 2.80
C GLU A 146 15.40 -2.24 3.46
N ASP A 147 16.06 -3.29 2.95
CA ASP A 147 16.04 -4.65 3.53
C ASP A 147 17.34 -5.01 4.27
N GLY A 148 18.27 -4.06 4.38
CA GLY A 148 19.60 -4.23 4.95
C GLY A 148 20.66 -4.70 3.94
N ARG A 149 20.27 -4.97 2.68
CA ARG A 149 21.18 -5.33 1.57
C ARG A 149 21.02 -4.38 0.40
N SER A 150 19.79 -4.00 0.13
CA SER A 150 19.41 -3.16 -1.01
C SER A 150 18.52 -2.01 -0.57
N THR A 151 18.55 -0.93 -1.33
CA THR A 151 17.75 0.27 -1.16
C THR A 151 16.95 0.53 -2.43
N LEU A 152 15.63 0.47 -2.31
CA LEU A 152 14.67 0.71 -3.40
C LEU A 152 14.01 2.08 -3.21
N LEU A 153 13.91 2.87 -4.27
CA LEU A 153 12.99 4.00 -4.35
C LEU A 153 11.68 3.58 -5.01
N TYR A 154 10.63 3.43 -4.20
CA TYR A 154 9.27 3.22 -4.70
C TYR A 154 8.61 4.58 -4.93
N ALA A 155 8.67 5.08 -6.17
CA ALA A 155 8.21 6.41 -6.56
C ALA A 155 7.11 6.32 -7.61
N ASN A 156 5.99 5.70 -7.22
CA ASN A 156 4.82 5.60 -8.06
C ASN A 156 3.91 6.81 -7.83
N ASP A 157 3.31 7.31 -8.91
CA ASP A 157 2.42 8.47 -8.90
C ASP A 157 3.07 9.72 -8.26
N THR A 158 4.18 10.14 -8.84
CA THR A 158 4.76 11.44 -8.55
C THR A 158 5.18 12.15 -9.84
N GLY A 159 5.09 13.46 -9.83
CA GLY A 159 5.77 14.30 -10.81
C GLY A 159 7.26 14.45 -10.48
N ALA A 160 7.86 15.59 -10.82
CA ALA A 160 9.20 15.90 -10.35
C ALA A 160 9.24 15.89 -8.81
N LEU A 161 10.29 15.30 -8.25
CA LEU A 161 10.42 15.24 -6.80
C LEU A 161 10.47 16.64 -6.19
N PRO A 162 9.71 16.91 -5.11
CA PRO A 162 9.78 18.18 -4.39
C PRO A 162 11.19 18.45 -3.87
N GLU A 163 11.57 19.74 -3.78
CA GLU A 163 12.86 20.18 -3.28
C GLU A 163 13.16 19.58 -1.89
N GLU A 164 12.19 19.63 -0.97
CA GLU A 164 12.33 19.04 0.37
C GLU A 164 12.64 17.52 0.35
N THR A 165 12.14 16.80 -0.66
CA THR A 165 12.42 15.38 -0.85
C THR A 165 13.84 15.15 -1.38
N LEU A 166 14.29 15.99 -2.33
CA LEU A 166 15.65 15.95 -2.86
C LEU A 166 16.66 16.30 -1.78
N ASP A 167 16.41 17.36 -1.02
CA ASP A 167 17.25 17.79 0.09
C ASP A 167 17.40 16.69 1.16
N PHE A 168 16.28 16.02 1.50
CA PHE A 168 16.31 14.91 2.45
C PHE A 168 17.16 13.75 1.95
N ILE A 169 17.00 13.35 0.68
CA ILE A 169 17.79 12.27 0.05
C ILE A 169 19.28 12.62 0.09
N GLU A 170 19.64 13.86 -0.24
CA GLU A 170 21.02 14.33 -0.23
C GLU A 170 21.61 14.38 1.19
N GLN A 171 20.90 14.98 2.14
CA GLN A 171 21.34 15.10 3.54
C GLN A 171 21.53 13.75 4.21
N GLN A 172 20.67 12.77 3.90
CA GLN A 172 20.78 11.41 4.42
C GLN A 172 21.76 10.55 3.60
N ASN A 173 22.35 11.10 2.53
CA ASN A 173 23.26 10.39 1.60
C ASN A 173 22.67 9.04 1.12
N ILE A 174 21.38 9.03 0.80
CA ILE A 174 20.67 7.82 0.37
C ILE A 174 21.12 7.47 -1.05
N LYS A 175 21.53 6.22 -1.24
CA LYS A 175 21.87 5.67 -2.55
C LYS A 175 20.89 4.55 -2.87
N PHE A 176 20.38 4.57 -4.09
CA PHE A 176 19.42 3.57 -4.57
C PHE A 176 20.13 2.50 -5.40
N ASP A 177 19.71 1.26 -5.21
CA ASP A 177 20.08 0.13 -6.05
C ASP A 177 19.07 -0.06 -7.18
N VAL A 178 17.79 0.30 -6.89
CA VAL A 178 16.65 0.20 -7.82
C VAL A 178 15.75 1.43 -7.69
#